data_b6e03ff612d0f9f9d50d1340206c5284
#
_entry.id   b6e03ff612d0f9f9d50d1340206c5284
#
_cell.length_a   1.000
_cell.length_b   1.000
_cell.length_c   1.000
_cell.angle_alpha   90.00
_cell.angle_beta   90.00
_cell.angle_gamma   90.00
#
_symmetry.space_group_name_H-M   'P 1'
#
loop_
_entity.id
_entity.type
_entity.pdbx_description
1 polymer ?
#
loop_
_entity_poly.entity_id
_entity_poly.type
_entity_poly.pdbx_seq_one_letter_code
_entity_poly.pdbx_strand_id
1 'polypeptide(L)'
;MTQALADMRRDYTRDGLSEAHAPSEPFALFHQWFADAVNTEQPPVEANAMTLATVDQDGRPHCRILLLKGLDAQGFTFFTNYQSAKGQQLATRPFAAMTFFWPTLERQVRIEGRVVKVTPEESDAYYQVRPLGSRLGAWASPQSQVIRDREELQDLLKATEQRFSDTQPDCPEHWGGYRLLPERIEFWQGRASRLHDRLNYRLQGADWTRERLAP
;
A
#
# COMPACT_ATOMS: atom_id res chain seq x y z
N MET A 1 -14.21 -1.75 -33.13
CA MET A 1 -13.23 -0.66 -33.36
C MET A 1 -12.47 -0.43 -32.07
N THR A 2 -11.18 -0.58 -32.06
CA THR A 2 -10.34 -0.36 -30.87
C THR A 2 -10.17 1.16 -30.74
N GLN A 3 -10.65 1.74 -29.63
CA GLN A 3 -10.44 3.16 -29.34
C GLN A 3 -8.91 3.42 -29.26
N ALA A 4 -8.40 4.45 -29.93
CA ALA A 4 -6.98 4.79 -29.85
C ALA A 4 -6.65 5.23 -28.41
N LEU A 5 -5.50 4.82 -27.86
CA LEU A 5 -5.08 5.19 -26.50
C LEU A 5 -5.06 6.71 -26.28
N ALA A 6 -4.72 7.48 -27.34
CA ALA A 6 -4.72 8.94 -27.30
C ALA A 6 -6.12 9.55 -27.10
N ASP A 7 -7.19 8.82 -27.44
CA ASP A 7 -8.57 9.28 -27.34
C ASP A 7 -9.24 8.85 -26.01
N MET A 8 -8.56 8.05 -25.20
CA MET A 8 -9.01 7.63 -23.88
C MET A 8 -8.84 8.80 -22.89
N ARG A 9 -9.86 9.65 -22.81
CA ARG A 9 -9.90 10.82 -21.92
C ARG A 9 -11.19 10.80 -21.12
N ARG A 10 -11.09 11.19 -19.84
CA ARG A 10 -12.23 11.42 -18.97
C ARG A 10 -12.10 12.83 -18.39
N ASP A 11 -13.16 13.59 -18.43
CA ASP A 11 -13.24 14.87 -17.72
C ASP A 11 -13.55 14.62 -16.24
N TYR A 12 -12.80 15.28 -15.38
CA TYR A 12 -12.98 15.25 -13.94
C TYR A 12 -13.86 16.43 -13.52
N THR A 13 -14.95 16.13 -12.81
CA THR A 13 -15.99 17.12 -12.49
C THR A 13 -16.36 17.19 -11.01
N ARG A 14 -15.64 16.45 -10.16
CA ARG A 14 -15.89 16.42 -8.73
C ARG A 14 -15.47 17.73 -8.02
N ASP A 15 -15.84 17.83 -6.74
CA ASP A 15 -15.50 18.96 -5.88
C ASP A 15 -13.99 19.22 -5.81
N GLY A 16 -13.62 20.49 -5.51
CA GLY A 16 -12.23 20.89 -5.41
C GLY A 16 -11.62 20.56 -4.05
N LEU A 17 -10.29 20.62 -4.01
CA LEU A 17 -9.50 20.56 -2.79
C LEU A 17 -8.85 21.92 -2.53
N SER A 18 -9.25 22.58 -1.42
CA SER A 18 -8.72 23.90 -1.06
C SER A 18 -8.09 23.88 0.32
N GLU A 19 -7.14 24.80 0.52
CA GLU A 19 -6.46 25.01 1.81
C GLU A 19 -7.45 25.38 2.93
N ALA A 20 -8.52 26.10 2.60
CA ALA A 20 -9.52 26.55 3.58
C ALA A 20 -10.28 25.38 4.21
N HIS A 21 -10.45 24.27 3.48
CA HIS A 21 -11.22 23.11 3.93
C HIS A 21 -10.35 21.90 4.30
N ALA A 22 -9.08 21.90 3.91
CA ALA A 22 -8.18 20.82 4.24
C ALA A 22 -7.64 20.97 5.67
N PRO A 23 -7.65 19.91 6.50
CA PRO A 23 -7.03 19.93 7.83
C PRO A 23 -5.55 20.29 7.79
N SER A 24 -5.01 20.84 8.90
CA SER A 24 -3.56 21.03 9.06
C SER A 24 -2.80 19.70 9.11
N GLU A 25 -3.44 18.67 9.66
CA GLU A 25 -2.88 17.33 9.82
C GLU A 25 -3.25 16.41 8.66
N PRO A 26 -2.26 15.87 7.91
CA PRO A 26 -2.53 15.06 6.72
C PRO A 26 -3.22 13.73 7.06
N PHE A 27 -2.99 13.15 8.22
CA PHE A 27 -3.68 11.93 8.64
C PHE A 27 -5.18 12.15 8.78
N ALA A 28 -5.61 13.32 9.27
CA ALA A 28 -7.03 13.67 9.36
C ALA A 28 -7.68 13.72 7.96
N LEU A 29 -7.00 14.32 6.99
CA LEU A 29 -7.48 14.36 5.60
C LEU A 29 -7.49 12.96 4.96
N PHE A 30 -6.46 12.14 5.23
CA PHE A 30 -6.43 10.77 4.74
C PHE A 30 -7.60 9.95 5.29
N HIS A 31 -7.87 10.03 6.61
CA HIS A 31 -9.01 9.34 7.22
C HIS A 31 -10.35 9.73 6.59
N GLN A 32 -10.56 11.03 6.33
CA GLN A 32 -11.78 11.50 5.65
C GLN A 32 -11.89 10.90 4.24
N TRP A 33 -10.84 11.02 3.44
CA TRP A 33 -10.84 10.54 2.07
C TRP A 33 -10.93 9.01 1.97
N PHE A 34 -10.30 8.31 2.90
CA PHE A 34 -10.37 6.85 2.97
C PHE A 34 -11.79 6.37 3.35
N ALA A 35 -12.45 7.05 4.30
CA ALA A 35 -13.84 6.76 4.64
C ALA A 35 -14.78 7.02 3.45
N ASP A 36 -14.59 8.12 2.71
CA ASP A 36 -15.32 8.38 1.47
C ASP A 36 -15.10 7.26 0.45
N ALA A 37 -13.86 6.80 0.29
CA ALA A 37 -13.52 5.73 -0.64
C ALA A 37 -14.16 4.39 -0.25
N VAL A 38 -14.13 4.01 1.03
CA VAL A 38 -14.80 2.79 1.51
C VAL A 38 -16.31 2.82 1.24
N ASN A 39 -16.94 3.99 1.33
CA ASN A 39 -18.37 4.13 1.10
C ASN A 39 -18.77 4.27 -0.39
N THR A 40 -17.83 4.66 -1.25
CA THR A 40 -18.13 5.03 -2.65
C THR A 40 -17.60 4.03 -3.66
N GLU A 41 -16.38 3.53 -3.46
CA GLU A 41 -15.78 2.56 -4.36
C GLU A 41 -16.47 1.20 -4.20
N GLN A 42 -16.72 0.54 -5.33
CA GLN A 42 -17.38 -0.75 -5.36
C GLN A 42 -16.44 -1.80 -5.99
N PRO A 43 -16.64 -3.09 -5.68
CA PRO A 43 -15.89 -4.15 -6.36
C PRO A 43 -15.88 -3.97 -7.90
N PRO A 44 -14.76 -4.21 -8.58
CA PRO A 44 -13.52 -4.82 -8.06
C PRO A 44 -12.53 -3.87 -7.36
N VAL A 45 -12.87 -2.59 -7.14
CA VAL A 45 -11.98 -1.63 -6.49
C VAL A 45 -12.01 -1.82 -4.97
N GLU A 46 -10.85 -2.11 -4.38
CA GLU A 46 -10.68 -2.18 -2.93
C GLU A 46 -10.07 -0.85 -2.45
N ALA A 47 -10.79 -0.11 -1.60
CA ALA A 47 -10.35 1.22 -1.12
C ALA A 47 -8.96 1.20 -0.46
N ASN A 48 -8.61 0.07 0.18
CA ASN A 48 -7.30 -0.12 0.82
C ASN A 48 -6.21 -0.69 -0.09
N ALA A 49 -6.51 -0.94 -1.37
CA ALA A 49 -5.49 -1.32 -2.34
C ALA A 49 -4.57 -0.14 -2.65
N MET A 50 -3.27 -0.39 -2.65
CA MET A 50 -2.27 0.63 -2.92
C MET A 50 -1.15 0.09 -3.80
N THR A 51 -0.59 0.93 -4.64
CA THR A 51 0.69 0.66 -5.29
C THR A 51 1.81 0.97 -4.31
N LEU A 52 2.63 -0.03 -3.99
CA LEU A 52 3.88 0.17 -3.25
C LEU A 52 5.05 0.21 -4.21
N ALA A 53 5.79 1.30 -4.23
CA ALA A 53 7.06 1.45 -4.94
C ALA A 53 8.24 1.28 -3.98
N THR A 54 9.22 0.48 -4.39
CA THR A 54 10.48 0.25 -3.69
C THR A 54 11.63 0.34 -4.68
N VAL A 55 12.86 0.50 -4.19
CA VAL A 55 14.05 0.66 -5.04
C VAL A 55 15.06 -0.43 -4.69
N ASP A 56 15.63 -1.07 -5.70
CA ASP A 56 16.68 -2.07 -5.51
C ASP A 56 18.07 -1.42 -5.24
N GLN A 57 19.08 -2.27 -5.03
CA GLN A 57 20.44 -1.81 -4.77
C GLN A 57 21.03 -0.99 -5.91
N ASP A 58 20.59 -1.22 -7.15
CA ASP A 58 21.06 -0.52 -8.35
C ASP A 58 20.29 0.80 -8.59
N GLY A 59 19.32 1.14 -7.74
CA GLY A 59 18.50 2.34 -7.86
C GLY A 59 17.31 2.17 -8.80
N ARG A 60 16.98 0.96 -9.24
CA ARG A 60 15.83 0.71 -10.12
C ARG A 60 14.54 0.64 -9.32
N PRO A 61 13.48 1.37 -9.75
CA PRO A 61 12.18 1.33 -9.08
C PRO A 61 11.38 0.08 -9.45
N HIS A 62 10.68 -0.47 -8.47
CA HIS A 62 9.77 -1.60 -8.61
C HIS A 62 8.43 -1.30 -7.98
N CYS A 63 7.33 -1.64 -8.66
CA CYS A 63 5.97 -1.42 -8.17
C CYS A 63 5.17 -2.73 -8.11
N ARG A 64 4.24 -2.80 -7.15
CA ARG A 64 3.22 -3.86 -7.02
C ARG A 64 2.04 -3.34 -6.23
N ILE A 65 0.90 -4.02 -6.37
CA ILE A 65 -0.27 -3.74 -5.54
C ILE A 65 -0.16 -4.51 -4.23
N LEU A 66 -0.44 -3.86 -3.13
CA LEU A 66 -0.61 -4.41 -1.78
C LEU A 66 -1.85 -3.80 -1.13
N LEU A 67 -2.23 -4.34 0.02
CA LEU A 67 -3.33 -3.82 0.82
C LEU A 67 -2.81 -3.12 2.07
N LEU A 68 -3.29 -1.92 2.33
CA LEU A 68 -3.13 -1.26 3.63
C LEU A 68 -3.86 -2.09 4.69
N LYS A 69 -3.20 -2.35 5.82
CA LYS A 69 -3.73 -3.19 6.91
C LYS A 69 -3.74 -2.49 8.26
N GLY A 70 -3.08 -1.36 8.38
CA GLY A 70 -3.10 -0.53 9.58
C GLY A 70 -2.77 0.91 9.24
N LEU A 71 -3.38 1.81 9.99
CA LEU A 71 -3.13 3.25 9.97
C LEU A 71 -3.23 3.77 11.38
N ASP A 72 -2.17 4.35 11.87
CA ASP A 72 -2.09 5.01 13.18
C ASP A 72 -1.33 6.34 13.08
N ALA A 73 -1.12 7.01 14.20
CA ALA A 73 -0.40 8.28 14.24
C ALA A 73 1.06 8.18 13.79
N GLN A 74 1.63 6.96 13.72
CA GLN A 74 3.00 6.73 13.29
C GLN A 74 3.10 6.51 11.77
N GLY A 75 2.08 5.93 11.15
CA GLY A 75 2.13 5.69 9.70
C GLY A 75 1.22 4.58 9.17
N PHE A 76 1.63 4.06 8.03
CA PHE A 76 0.85 3.18 7.18
C PHE A 76 1.43 1.77 7.19
N THR A 77 0.68 0.78 7.70
CA THR A 77 1.15 -0.59 7.91
C THR A 77 0.67 -1.54 6.83
N PHE A 78 1.57 -2.35 6.32
CA PHE A 78 1.30 -3.46 5.40
C PHE A 78 2.12 -4.69 5.78
N PHE A 79 1.70 -5.87 5.33
CA PHE A 79 2.35 -7.13 5.68
C PHE A 79 2.82 -7.87 4.43
N THR A 80 3.97 -8.54 4.54
CA THR A 80 4.57 -9.27 3.43
C THR A 80 5.60 -10.29 3.91
N ASN A 81 6.12 -11.11 2.99
CA ASN A 81 7.29 -11.93 3.22
C ASN A 81 8.56 -11.06 3.14
N TYR A 82 9.38 -11.07 4.19
CA TYR A 82 10.62 -10.31 4.29
C TYR A 82 11.70 -10.78 3.30
N GLN A 83 11.65 -12.05 2.87
CA GLN A 83 12.56 -12.62 1.90
C GLN A 83 12.11 -12.40 0.45
N SER A 84 10.91 -11.82 0.23
CA SER A 84 10.48 -11.44 -1.12
C SER A 84 11.33 -10.32 -1.71
N ALA A 85 11.26 -10.11 -3.04
CA ALA A 85 12.00 -9.04 -3.72
C ALA A 85 11.81 -7.67 -3.03
N LYS A 86 10.55 -7.31 -2.67
CA LYS A 86 10.29 -6.04 -1.95
C LYS A 86 10.87 -6.03 -0.54
N GLY A 87 10.86 -7.17 0.16
CA GLY A 87 11.46 -7.30 1.50
C GLY A 87 12.97 -7.08 1.47
N GLN A 88 13.66 -7.66 0.49
CA GLN A 88 15.10 -7.46 0.27
C GLN A 88 15.43 -6.02 -0.13
N GLN A 89 14.62 -5.41 -1.00
CA GLN A 89 14.76 -4.01 -1.39
C GLN A 89 14.62 -3.08 -0.17
N LEU A 90 13.61 -3.29 0.67
CA LEU A 90 13.40 -2.50 1.90
C LEU A 90 14.48 -2.75 2.96
N ALA A 91 15.06 -3.95 3.04
CA ALA A 91 16.18 -4.22 3.93
C ALA A 91 17.44 -3.44 3.54
N THR A 92 17.64 -3.22 2.25
CA THR A 92 18.81 -2.52 1.71
C THR A 92 18.58 -1.01 1.63
N ARG A 93 17.38 -0.59 1.18
CA ARG A 93 16.97 0.80 1.00
C ARG A 93 15.59 0.99 1.65
N PRO A 94 15.54 1.39 2.95
CA PRO A 94 14.32 1.45 3.73
C PRO A 94 13.47 2.69 3.41
N PHE A 95 13.22 2.96 2.13
CA PHE A 95 12.36 4.02 1.66
C PHE A 95 11.36 3.46 0.65
N ALA A 96 10.14 3.95 0.71
CA ALA A 96 9.09 3.56 -0.21
C ALA A 96 8.15 4.72 -0.52
N ALA A 97 7.40 4.55 -1.60
CA ALA A 97 6.23 5.37 -1.88
C ALA A 97 4.99 4.47 -1.99
N MET A 98 3.88 4.94 -1.44
CA MET A 98 2.56 4.35 -1.60
C MET A 98 1.68 5.27 -2.43
N THR A 99 0.85 4.70 -3.29
CA THR A 99 -0.15 5.46 -4.05
C THR A 99 -1.49 4.76 -3.94
N PHE A 100 -2.48 5.48 -3.45
CA PHE A 100 -3.90 5.11 -3.52
C PHE A 100 -4.52 5.85 -4.71
N PHE A 101 -5.39 5.17 -5.44
CA PHE A 101 -6.18 5.79 -6.50
C PHE A 101 -7.64 5.34 -6.38
N TRP A 102 -8.53 6.29 -6.17
CA TRP A 102 -9.97 6.09 -6.06
C TRP A 102 -10.68 6.72 -7.26
N PRO A 103 -10.89 5.93 -8.33
CA PRO A 103 -11.34 6.45 -9.62
C PRO A 103 -12.74 7.04 -9.59
N THR A 104 -13.64 6.52 -8.74
CA THR A 104 -14.99 7.05 -8.60
C THR A 104 -15.01 8.42 -7.94
N LEU A 105 -14.08 8.67 -7.02
CA LEU A 105 -13.89 9.96 -6.36
C LEU A 105 -12.96 10.90 -7.12
N GLU A 106 -12.32 10.43 -8.18
CA GLU A 106 -11.30 11.20 -8.92
C GLU A 106 -10.17 11.69 -8.00
N ARG A 107 -9.76 10.84 -7.03
CA ARG A 107 -8.78 11.17 -6.00
C ARG A 107 -7.57 10.25 -6.05
N GLN A 108 -6.41 10.83 -5.76
CA GLN A 108 -5.17 10.08 -5.53
C GLN A 108 -4.50 10.59 -4.26
N VAL A 109 -3.92 9.67 -3.48
CA VAL A 109 -3.04 10.03 -2.36
C VAL A 109 -1.68 9.37 -2.57
N ARG A 110 -0.61 10.14 -2.49
CA ARG A 110 0.77 9.66 -2.54
C ARG A 110 1.43 9.88 -1.19
N ILE A 111 2.12 8.86 -0.69
CA ILE A 111 2.76 8.87 0.62
C ILE A 111 4.20 8.41 0.41
N GLU A 112 5.16 9.20 0.85
CA GLU A 112 6.58 8.92 0.71
C GLU A 112 7.25 9.01 2.08
N GLY A 113 8.13 8.06 2.37
CA GLY A 113 8.84 8.08 3.65
C GLY A 113 9.69 6.84 3.91
N ARG A 114 10.24 6.81 5.11
CA ARG A 114 11.06 5.71 5.60
C ARG A 114 10.18 4.53 6.03
N VAL A 115 10.66 3.32 5.79
CA VAL A 115 9.96 2.08 6.16
C VAL A 115 10.74 1.38 7.28
N VAL A 116 10.01 0.96 8.32
CA VAL A 116 10.54 0.16 9.43
C VAL A 116 9.73 -1.12 9.58
N LYS A 117 10.33 -2.18 10.12
CA LYS A 117 9.55 -3.35 10.52
C LYS A 117 8.69 -3.00 11.73
N VAL A 118 7.47 -3.50 11.77
CA VAL A 118 6.67 -3.50 13.02
C VAL A 118 7.21 -4.55 13.99
N THR A 119 6.72 -4.56 15.21
CA THR A 119 7.20 -5.53 16.20
C THR A 119 6.80 -6.97 15.82
N PRO A 120 7.48 -8.00 16.33
CA PRO A 120 7.07 -9.38 16.17
C PRO A 120 5.64 -9.63 16.69
N GLU A 121 5.28 -9.00 17.81
CA GLU A 121 3.97 -9.10 18.44
C GLU A 121 2.87 -8.50 17.53
N GLU A 122 3.12 -7.35 16.91
CA GLU A 122 2.19 -6.76 15.92
C GLU A 122 2.05 -7.66 14.69
N SER A 123 3.16 -8.27 14.25
CA SER A 123 3.15 -9.20 13.11
C SER A 123 2.35 -10.45 13.42
N ASP A 124 2.56 -11.05 14.58
CA ASP A 124 1.82 -12.25 15.01
C ASP A 124 0.34 -11.93 15.22
N ALA A 125 0.01 -10.84 15.89
CA ALA A 125 -1.39 -10.43 16.11
C ALA A 125 -2.17 -10.33 14.79
N TYR A 126 -1.58 -9.72 13.76
CA TYR A 126 -2.22 -9.67 12.44
C TYR A 126 -2.19 -11.04 11.73
N TYR A 127 -1.11 -11.82 11.88
CA TYR A 127 -1.03 -13.14 11.26
C TYR A 127 -2.15 -14.06 11.73
N GLN A 128 -2.46 -14.09 13.02
CA GLN A 128 -3.46 -14.96 13.62
C GLN A 128 -4.89 -14.68 13.17
N VAL A 129 -5.22 -13.42 12.83
CA VAL A 129 -6.57 -13.07 12.32
C VAL A 129 -6.75 -13.36 10.83
N ARG A 130 -5.69 -13.78 10.12
CA ARG A 130 -5.79 -14.17 8.71
C ARG A 130 -6.49 -15.52 8.55
N PRO A 131 -7.23 -15.73 7.44
CA PRO A 131 -7.77 -17.05 7.10
C PRO A 131 -6.67 -18.13 7.09
N LEU A 132 -6.99 -19.34 7.55
CA LEU A 132 -6.03 -20.45 7.64
C LEU A 132 -5.25 -20.68 6.34
N GLY A 133 -5.94 -20.71 5.19
CA GLY A 133 -5.28 -20.88 3.89
C GLY A 133 -4.26 -19.77 3.58
N SER A 134 -4.51 -18.54 4.04
CA SER A 134 -3.54 -17.44 3.89
C SER A 134 -2.34 -17.57 4.83
N ARG A 135 -2.55 -18.16 6.01
CA ARG A 135 -1.47 -18.47 6.97
C ARG A 135 -0.58 -19.59 6.44
N LEU A 136 -1.18 -20.67 5.96
CA LEU A 136 -0.46 -21.79 5.33
C LEU A 136 0.30 -21.32 4.07
N GLY A 137 -0.33 -20.48 3.24
CA GLY A 137 0.32 -19.90 2.07
C GLY A 137 1.56 -19.04 2.40
N ALA A 138 1.61 -18.41 3.57
CA ALA A 138 2.79 -17.65 4.01
C ALA A 138 3.99 -18.56 4.33
N TRP A 139 3.74 -19.79 4.78
CA TRP A 139 4.76 -20.83 4.97
C TRP A 139 5.17 -21.50 3.66
N ALA A 140 4.19 -21.81 2.82
CA ALA A 140 4.40 -22.61 1.61
C ALA A 140 5.11 -21.83 0.49
N SER A 141 4.85 -20.52 0.36
CA SER A 141 5.30 -19.76 -0.80
C SER A 141 6.68 -19.14 -0.61
N PRO A 142 7.71 -19.54 -1.41
CA PRO A 142 8.99 -18.87 -1.48
C PRO A 142 8.84 -17.57 -2.31
N GLN A 143 8.13 -16.59 -1.76
CA GLN A 143 7.65 -15.41 -2.48
C GLN A 143 8.74 -14.71 -3.28
N SER A 144 8.47 -14.46 -4.56
CA SER A 144 9.38 -13.82 -5.56
C SER A 144 10.56 -14.68 -6.01
N GLN A 145 10.66 -15.92 -5.58
CA GLN A 145 11.66 -16.85 -6.09
C GLN A 145 11.15 -17.55 -7.35
N VAL A 146 12.08 -17.99 -8.19
CA VAL A 146 11.74 -18.82 -9.35
C VAL A 146 11.39 -20.21 -8.85
N ILE A 147 10.25 -20.71 -9.30
CA ILE A 147 9.81 -22.08 -9.11
C ILE A 147 9.65 -22.73 -10.48
N ARG A 148 9.69 -24.05 -10.54
CA ARG A 148 9.59 -24.80 -11.78
C ARG A 148 8.24 -24.57 -12.50
N ASP A 149 7.13 -24.70 -11.75
CA ASP A 149 5.79 -24.61 -12.28
C ASP A 149 4.74 -24.42 -11.17
N ARG A 150 3.47 -24.46 -11.55
CA ARG A 150 2.34 -24.34 -10.61
C ARG A 150 2.21 -25.56 -9.71
N GLU A 151 2.60 -26.73 -10.19
CA GLU A 151 2.51 -28.01 -9.45
C GLU A 151 3.46 -28.00 -8.26
N GLU A 152 4.70 -27.52 -8.44
CA GLU A 152 5.63 -27.34 -7.33
C GLU A 152 5.04 -26.47 -6.20
N LEU A 153 4.37 -25.37 -6.53
CA LEU A 153 3.71 -24.55 -5.52
C LEU A 153 2.58 -25.29 -4.80
N GLN A 154 1.83 -26.15 -5.51
CA GLN A 154 0.79 -26.97 -4.90
C GLN A 154 1.39 -28.04 -3.97
N ASP A 155 2.51 -28.63 -4.33
CA ASP A 155 3.19 -29.62 -3.51
C ASP A 155 3.76 -28.99 -2.24
N LEU A 156 4.35 -27.77 -2.34
CA LEU A 156 4.78 -26.99 -1.18
C LEU A 156 3.60 -26.68 -0.23
N LEU A 157 2.43 -26.34 -0.78
CA LEU A 157 1.24 -26.09 0.01
C LEU A 157 0.77 -27.37 0.71
N LYS A 158 0.66 -28.51 0.00
CA LYS A 158 0.28 -29.81 0.59
C LYS A 158 1.23 -30.25 1.70
N ALA A 159 2.56 -30.09 1.48
CA ALA A 159 3.54 -30.40 2.52
C ALA A 159 3.37 -29.51 3.76
N THR A 160 3.03 -28.24 3.55
CA THR A 160 2.73 -27.31 4.63
C THR A 160 1.44 -27.68 5.37
N GLU A 161 0.38 -28.06 4.67
CA GLU A 161 -0.87 -28.56 5.25
C GLU A 161 -0.64 -29.81 6.10
N GLN A 162 0.16 -30.76 5.60
CA GLN A 162 0.55 -31.95 6.37
C GLN A 162 1.35 -31.59 7.63
N ARG A 163 2.29 -30.67 7.53
CA ARG A 163 3.09 -30.19 8.68
C ARG A 163 2.22 -29.64 9.81
N PHE A 164 1.14 -28.95 9.46
CA PHE A 164 0.24 -28.28 10.41
C PHE A 164 -1.11 -28.98 10.55
N SER A 165 -1.20 -30.30 10.22
CA SER A 165 -2.45 -31.07 10.31
C SER A 165 -3.09 -31.05 11.70
N ASP A 166 -2.26 -31.11 12.74
CA ASP A 166 -2.67 -31.19 14.14
C ASP A 166 -2.43 -29.94 14.96
N THR A 167 -1.89 -28.88 14.32
CA THR A 167 -1.53 -27.62 15.00
C THR A 167 -1.93 -26.40 14.17
N GLN A 168 -2.06 -25.26 14.84
CA GLN A 168 -2.22 -23.99 14.13
C GLN A 168 -0.84 -23.47 13.70
N PRO A 169 -0.71 -22.95 12.46
CA PRO A 169 0.57 -22.39 12.02
C PRO A 169 0.88 -21.08 12.75
N ASP A 170 2.06 -21.05 13.36
CA ASP A 170 2.65 -19.83 13.92
C ASP A 170 3.07 -18.86 12.84
N CYS A 171 3.27 -17.58 13.21
CA CYS A 171 3.81 -16.58 12.29
C CYS A 171 5.25 -16.94 11.91
N PRO A 172 5.57 -17.20 10.63
CA PRO A 172 6.92 -17.56 10.25
C PRO A 172 7.85 -16.35 10.38
N GLU A 173 9.10 -16.55 10.79
CA GLU A 173 10.11 -15.49 10.98
C GLU A 173 10.36 -14.64 9.72
N HIS A 174 10.16 -15.24 8.55
CA HIS A 174 10.31 -14.57 7.27
C HIS A 174 9.08 -13.76 6.83
N TRP A 175 8.04 -13.66 7.67
CA TRP A 175 6.81 -12.94 7.36
C TRP A 175 6.48 -11.93 8.48
N GLY A 176 5.96 -10.77 8.10
CA GLY A 176 5.52 -9.78 9.08
C GLY A 176 5.20 -8.44 8.45
N GLY A 177 5.05 -7.45 9.32
CA GLY A 177 4.64 -6.11 8.95
C GLY A 177 5.79 -5.14 8.72
N TYR A 178 5.52 -4.19 7.85
CA TYR A 178 6.27 -2.95 7.68
C TYR A 178 5.35 -1.76 7.93
N ARG A 179 5.90 -0.71 8.55
CA ARG A 179 5.25 0.60 8.69
C ARG A 179 6.03 1.62 7.87
N LEU A 180 5.36 2.32 6.96
CA LEU A 180 5.89 3.50 6.31
C LEU A 180 5.62 4.70 7.22
N LEU A 181 6.68 5.33 7.69
CA LEU A 181 6.70 6.57 8.47
C LEU A 181 6.71 7.72 7.46
N PRO A 182 5.61 8.46 7.28
CA PRO A 182 5.53 9.41 6.19
C PRO A 182 6.35 10.67 6.46
N GLU A 183 7.11 11.08 5.47
CA GLU A 183 7.82 12.36 5.42
C GLU A 183 7.11 13.35 4.50
N ARG A 184 6.30 12.81 3.58
CA ARG A 184 5.51 13.57 2.61
C ARG A 184 4.21 12.86 2.30
N ILE A 185 3.10 13.61 2.26
CA ILE A 185 1.78 13.13 1.81
C ILE A 185 1.19 14.15 0.85
N GLU A 186 0.92 13.73 -0.38
CA GLU A 186 0.28 14.55 -1.40
C GLU A 186 -1.14 14.06 -1.66
N PHE A 187 -2.09 14.97 -1.58
CA PHE A 187 -3.49 14.76 -1.95
C PHE A 187 -3.74 15.41 -3.30
N TRP A 188 -4.26 14.64 -4.23
CA TRP A 188 -4.59 15.08 -5.57
C TRP A 188 -6.07 14.86 -5.84
N GLN A 189 -6.77 15.90 -6.29
CA GLN A 189 -8.17 15.88 -6.70
C GLN A 189 -8.28 16.21 -8.18
N GLY A 190 -8.98 15.38 -8.93
CA GLY A 190 -9.27 15.60 -10.34
C GLY A 190 -10.11 16.86 -10.57
N ARG A 191 -9.71 17.67 -11.58
CA ARG A 191 -10.41 18.89 -12.00
C ARG A 191 -10.45 18.96 -13.51
N ALA A 192 -11.44 19.69 -14.04
CA ALA A 192 -11.56 19.97 -15.47
C ALA A 192 -10.29 20.61 -16.05
N SER A 193 -10.10 20.45 -17.33
CA SER A 193 -8.98 21.03 -18.09
C SER A 193 -7.60 20.66 -17.56
N ARG A 194 -7.49 19.56 -16.81
CA ARG A 194 -6.26 19.07 -16.15
C ARG A 194 -5.66 20.03 -15.12
N LEU A 195 -6.41 21.04 -14.69
CA LEU A 195 -5.99 21.98 -13.63
C LEU A 195 -6.31 21.40 -12.23
N HIS A 196 -5.70 20.25 -11.95
CA HIS A 196 -5.96 19.46 -10.76
C HIS A 196 -5.52 20.14 -9.48
N ASP A 197 -6.29 19.98 -8.40
CA ASP A 197 -5.88 20.47 -7.09
C ASP A 197 -4.87 19.49 -6.48
N ARG A 198 -3.76 20.03 -5.98
CA ARG A 198 -2.70 19.24 -5.34
C ARG A 198 -2.26 19.93 -4.05
N LEU A 199 -2.53 19.30 -2.90
CA LEU A 199 -2.02 19.74 -1.60
C LEU A 199 -0.95 18.76 -1.12
N ASN A 200 0.22 19.28 -0.88
CA ASN A 200 1.39 18.54 -0.44
C ASN A 200 1.70 18.90 1.01
N TYR A 201 1.72 17.89 1.86
CA TYR A 201 2.15 18.00 3.25
C TYR A 201 3.57 17.47 3.37
N ARG A 202 4.43 18.23 4.03
CA ARG A 202 5.82 17.84 4.31
C ARG A 202 6.07 17.90 5.80
N LEU A 203 6.66 16.86 6.35
CA LEU A 203 7.07 16.81 7.74
C LEU A 203 8.35 17.65 7.92
N GLN A 204 8.30 18.61 8.85
CA GLN A 204 9.44 19.45 9.22
C GLN A 204 9.64 19.38 10.73
N GLY A 205 10.61 18.57 11.17
CA GLY A 205 10.73 18.23 12.58
C GLY A 205 9.54 17.39 13.06
N ALA A 206 8.71 17.94 13.94
CA ALA A 206 7.49 17.30 14.42
C ALA A 206 6.21 17.84 13.77
N ASP A 207 6.29 18.89 12.98
CA ASP A 207 5.16 19.61 12.46
C ASP A 207 4.96 19.36 10.95
N TRP A 208 3.72 19.39 10.50
CA TRP A 208 3.37 19.32 9.09
C TRP A 208 3.21 20.73 8.51
N THR A 209 3.91 20.98 7.41
CA THR A 209 3.69 22.17 6.57
C THR A 209 2.92 21.76 5.32
N ARG A 210 2.00 22.62 4.88
CA ARG A 210 1.17 22.37 3.70
C ARG A 210 1.44 23.42 2.63
N GLU A 211 1.58 22.95 1.40
CA GLU A 211 1.80 23.79 0.21
C GLU A 211 0.94 23.30 -0.96
N ARG A 212 0.57 24.21 -1.86
CA ARG A 212 -0.09 23.86 -3.13
C ARG A 212 0.95 23.60 -4.20
N LEU A 213 0.76 22.50 -4.94
CA LEU A 213 1.57 22.22 -6.13
C LEU A 213 0.77 22.58 -7.39
N ALA A 214 1.48 23.04 -8.41
CA ALA A 214 0.92 23.14 -9.76
C ALA A 214 0.59 21.74 -10.31
N PRO A 215 -0.49 21.58 -11.09
CA PRO A 215 -0.88 20.33 -11.71
C PRO A 215 0.12 19.83 -12.75
#